data_38e6548da5878f93a8994fb495e54b68
#
_entry.id   38e6548da5878f93a8994fb495e54b68
#
_cell.length_a   1.000
_cell.length_b   1.000
_cell.length_c   1.000
_cell.angle_alpha   90.00
_cell.angle_beta   90.00
_cell.angle_gamma   90.00
#
_symmetry.space_group_name_H-M   'P 1'
#
loop_
_entity.id
_entity.type
_entity.pdbx_description
1 polymer ?
#
loop_
_entity_poly.entity_id
_entity_poly.type
_entity_poly.pdbx_seq_one_letter_code
_entity_poly.pdbx_strand_id
1 'polypeptide(L)'
;NTEQFQLDHDLQPVCVAGCPPDAFSDYGQKWGNPLYDWDRMEQDGFSWWKNRIRKSASLYDVIRIDHFIGVVRYYNIPADGEPKNGFYLEGPGKKLVDAIDSARGNAKVIAEDLGVVVPEVQKLVKKSGYPGMKILQFGFDGNAENEHAPHNHEKNYVVYIGTHDNDTLKGYIENASKDNLTFMMKYLGAANEQEIPEKMMQVLYMSPADTVIVQMQDLLGKDNEARMNLPSTIGTNWRWRMKKDEFTDEIRDRLRELTRVYGRNAVKQYFCKEDIMLTEICKKKYNKTIKECSNEEIYFALLDMTKELAEDKVTEDGKKKVYYISAEFLIGKLLSNNLINLGIYEELSDILKKNGKNLADIEEAEPEPSLGNGGLGRLAACFLDSIATLGLPGDGIGLNYHFGLFKQVFKDHLQNAEKNDWIQKDSWLNNTGTKFEVSFGDRKVTSVLYDIDVVGYENGLNK
;
A
#
# COMPACT_ATOMS: atom_id res chain seq x y z
N ASN A 1 -13.21 10.20 -32.99
CA ASN A 1 -13.61 8.99 -32.22
C ASN A 1 -15.01 8.46 -32.53
N THR A 2 -15.75 9.09 -33.44
CA THR A 2 -17.10 8.68 -33.84
C THR A 2 -17.15 7.27 -34.44
N GLU A 3 -16.09 6.87 -35.12
CA GLU A 3 -15.91 5.54 -35.70
C GLU A 3 -15.89 4.37 -34.70
N GLN A 4 -15.86 4.67 -33.42
CA GLN A 4 -15.79 3.67 -32.35
C GLN A 4 -17.18 3.29 -31.81
N PHE A 5 -18.21 3.96 -32.29
CA PHE A 5 -19.57 3.83 -31.79
C PHE A 5 -20.55 3.49 -32.89
N GLN A 6 -21.64 2.83 -32.54
CA GLN A 6 -22.77 2.54 -33.43
C GLN A 6 -23.59 3.82 -33.62
N LEU A 7 -23.24 4.59 -34.65
CA LEU A 7 -23.87 5.87 -34.99
C LEU A 7 -24.50 5.79 -36.38
N ASP A 8 -25.55 6.59 -36.62
CA ASP A 8 -26.12 6.81 -37.93
C ASP A 8 -25.29 7.83 -38.76
N HIS A 9 -25.77 8.16 -39.98
CA HIS A 9 -25.10 9.12 -40.87
C HIS A 9 -25.06 10.55 -40.33
N ASP A 10 -25.96 10.89 -39.38
CA ASP A 10 -25.99 12.20 -38.71
C ASP A 10 -25.20 12.19 -37.37
N LEU A 11 -24.41 11.15 -37.15
CA LEU A 11 -23.61 10.92 -35.94
C LEU A 11 -24.45 10.84 -34.65
N GLN A 12 -25.72 10.43 -34.77
CA GLN A 12 -26.57 10.16 -33.61
C GLN A 12 -26.49 8.68 -33.22
N PRO A 13 -26.59 8.33 -31.95
CA PRO A 13 -26.63 6.93 -31.51
C PRO A 13 -27.86 6.22 -32.10
N VAL A 14 -27.65 5.12 -32.80
CA VAL A 14 -28.74 4.23 -33.26
C VAL A 14 -29.41 3.56 -32.07
N CYS A 15 -28.56 3.16 -31.12
CA CYS A 15 -28.95 2.56 -29.86
C CYS A 15 -28.07 3.11 -28.74
N VAL A 16 -28.55 3.01 -27.52
CA VAL A 16 -27.83 3.45 -26.31
C VAL A 16 -27.71 2.30 -25.31
N ALA A 17 -26.70 2.42 -24.45
CA ALA A 17 -26.48 1.49 -23.35
C ALA A 17 -27.50 1.69 -22.23
N GLY A 18 -27.69 0.62 -21.47
CA GLY A 18 -28.54 0.58 -20.30
C GLY A 18 -28.61 -0.82 -19.70
N CYS A 19 -29.61 -1.06 -18.86
CA CYS A 19 -29.93 -2.39 -18.35
C CYS A 19 -31.44 -2.61 -18.32
N PRO A 20 -31.89 -3.89 -18.36
CA PRO A 20 -33.30 -4.22 -18.16
C PRO A 20 -33.74 -3.90 -16.72
N PRO A 21 -35.05 -4.00 -16.40
CA PRO A 21 -35.54 -3.99 -15.03
C PRO A 21 -34.75 -4.96 -14.14
N ASP A 22 -34.28 -4.44 -13.00
CA ASP A 22 -33.47 -5.18 -12.04
C ASP A 22 -33.78 -4.73 -10.58
N ALA A 23 -32.99 -5.17 -9.62
CA ALA A 23 -33.13 -4.81 -8.21
C ALA A 23 -32.89 -3.31 -7.91
N PHE A 24 -32.25 -2.56 -8.81
CA PHE A 24 -31.99 -1.13 -8.67
C PHE A 24 -33.07 -0.28 -9.34
N SER A 25 -33.80 -0.82 -10.32
CA SER A 25 -34.82 -0.09 -11.07
C SER A 25 -35.87 -1.01 -11.65
N ASP A 26 -37.10 -0.89 -11.18
CA ASP A 26 -38.25 -1.66 -11.69
C ASP A 26 -38.54 -1.42 -13.18
N TYR A 27 -38.07 -0.31 -13.73
CA TYR A 27 -38.25 0.08 -15.14
C TYR A 27 -37.02 -0.14 -16.01
N GLY A 28 -35.92 -0.61 -15.41
CA GLY A 28 -34.61 -0.64 -16.04
C GLY A 28 -33.98 0.75 -16.10
N GLN A 29 -32.80 0.81 -16.71
CA GLN A 29 -32.06 2.07 -16.81
C GLN A 29 -31.65 2.32 -18.27
N LYS A 30 -31.78 3.56 -18.72
CA LYS A 30 -31.27 4.05 -20.00
C LYS A 30 -30.16 5.05 -19.73
N TRP A 31 -28.91 4.65 -19.96
CA TRP A 31 -27.74 5.47 -19.61
C TRP A 31 -27.43 6.54 -20.65
N GLY A 32 -27.92 6.36 -21.88
CA GLY A 32 -27.84 7.37 -22.94
C GLY A 32 -26.51 7.44 -23.68
N ASN A 33 -25.46 6.75 -23.23
CA ASN A 33 -24.21 6.67 -23.97
C ASN A 33 -24.35 5.74 -25.19
N PRO A 34 -23.69 6.07 -26.33
CA PRO A 34 -23.70 5.22 -27.51
C PRO A 34 -22.99 3.90 -27.24
N LEU A 35 -23.41 2.86 -27.94
CA LEU A 35 -22.79 1.54 -27.91
C LEU A 35 -21.51 1.53 -28.74
N TYR A 36 -20.53 0.73 -28.31
CA TYR A 36 -19.31 0.51 -29.08
C TYR A 36 -19.59 -0.33 -30.33
N ASP A 37 -18.89 0.00 -31.39
CA ASP A 37 -18.79 -0.87 -32.60
C ASP A 37 -17.65 -1.89 -32.34
N TRP A 38 -18.01 -3.01 -31.73
CA TRP A 38 -17.04 -4.04 -31.34
C TRP A 38 -16.38 -4.72 -32.55
N ASP A 39 -17.08 -4.88 -33.64
CA ASP A 39 -16.53 -5.49 -34.87
C ASP A 39 -15.43 -4.63 -35.47
N ARG A 40 -15.64 -3.32 -35.53
CA ARG A 40 -14.63 -2.37 -35.97
C ARG A 40 -13.46 -2.28 -35.04
N MET A 41 -13.73 -2.26 -33.72
CA MET A 41 -12.65 -2.24 -32.71
C MET A 41 -11.80 -3.52 -32.75
N GLU A 42 -12.40 -4.67 -33.04
CA GLU A 42 -11.67 -5.91 -33.21
C GLU A 42 -10.78 -5.87 -34.46
N GLN A 43 -11.25 -5.31 -35.58
CA GLN A 43 -10.49 -5.17 -36.82
C GLN A 43 -9.22 -4.33 -36.64
N ASP A 44 -9.25 -3.29 -35.78
CA ASP A 44 -8.08 -2.48 -35.46
C ASP A 44 -7.27 -3.02 -34.26
N GLY A 45 -7.61 -4.21 -33.76
CA GLY A 45 -6.97 -4.88 -32.64
C GLY A 45 -7.21 -4.17 -31.30
N PHE A 46 -8.38 -3.53 -31.12
CA PHE A 46 -8.79 -2.77 -29.94
C PHE A 46 -7.83 -1.62 -29.60
N SER A 47 -7.32 -0.94 -30.61
CA SER A 47 -6.27 0.10 -30.46
C SER A 47 -6.68 1.20 -29.50
N TRP A 48 -7.93 1.67 -29.56
CA TRP A 48 -8.47 2.67 -28.66
C TRP A 48 -8.48 2.19 -27.20
N TRP A 49 -8.96 0.98 -26.93
CA TRP A 49 -8.97 0.37 -25.60
C TRP A 49 -7.56 0.20 -25.07
N LYS A 50 -6.63 -0.32 -25.88
CA LYS A 50 -5.21 -0.43 -25.48
C LYS A 50 -4.60 0.91 -25.10
N ASN A 51 -4.89 1.96 -25.86
CA ASN A 51 -4.38 3.30 -25.55
C ASN A 51 -4.98 3.87 -24.26
N ARG A 52 -6.31 3.66 -24.05
CA ARG A 52 -6.98 4.06 -22.81
C ARG A 52 -6.39 3.33 -21.61
N ILE A 53 -6.20 2.02 -21.68
CA ILE A 53 -5.63 1.21 -20.61
C ILE A 53 -4.18 1.61 -20.34
N ARG A 54 -3.31 1.79 -21.35
CA ARG A 54 -1.93 2.27 -21.13
C ARG A 54 -1.91 3.61 -20.42
N LYS A 55 -2.80 4.54 -20.84
CA LYS A 55 -2.87 5.85 -20.19
C LYS A 55 -3.34 5.74 -18.74
N SER A 56 -4.36 4.93 -18.47
CA SER A 56 -4.81 4.68 -17.10
C SER A 56 -3.72 4.02 -16.25
N ALA A 57 -3.02 3.02 -16.78
CA ALA A 57 -1.93 2.32 -16.11
C ALA A 57 -0.69 3.21 -15.85
N SER A 58 -0.52 4.30 -16.63
CA SER A 58 0.52 5.31 -16.34
C SER A 58 0.17 6.25 -15.19
N LEU A 59 -1.07 6.22 -14.69
CA LEU A 59 -1.58 7.10 -13.64
C LEU A 59 -2.01 6.33 -12.37
N TYR A 60 -2.37 5.06 -12.51
CA TYR A 60 -2.98 4.26 -11.46
C TYR A 60 -2.41 2.85 -11.43
N ASP A 61 -2.18 2.32 -10.23
CA ASP A 61 -1.72 0.95 -10.01
C ASP A 61 -2.85 -0.08 -10.16
N VAL A 62 -4.10 0.36 -9.98
CA VAL A 62 -5.30 -0.46 -10.08
C VAL A 62 -6.35 0.23 -10.94
N ILE A 63 -6.89 -0.49 -11.92
CA ILE A 63 -7.92 0.00 -12.84
C ILE A 63 -9.20 -0.82 -12.61
N ARG A 64 -10.33 -0.15 -12.32
CA ARG A 64 -11.64 -0.80 -12.26
C ARG A 64 -12.33 -0.64 -13.62
N ILE A 65 -12.73 -1.76 -14.21
CA ILE A 65 -13.57 -1.76 -15.41
C ILE A 65 -15.02 -1.89 -14.96
N ASP A 66 -15.77 -0.83 -15.20
CA ASP A 66 -17.16 -0.71 -14.87
C ASP A 66 -18.02 -1.54 -15.84
N HIS A 67 -19.13 -2.08 -15.35
CA HIS A 67 -20.05 -2.91 -16.10
C HIS A 67 -19.35 -4.01 -16.92
N PHE A 68 -18.51 -4.82 -16.25
CA PHE A 68 -17.74 -5.87 -16.92
C PHE A 68 -18.62 -6.94 -17.58
N ILE A 69 -19.87 -7.06 -17.13
CA ILE A 69 -20.92 -7.89 -17.80
C ILE A 69 -21.01 -7.51 -19.27
N GLY A 70 -20.89 -6.22 -19.61
CA GLY A 70 -20.92 -5.71 -20.98
C GLY A 70 -19.82 -6.24 -21.90
N VAL A 71 -18.73 -6.79 -21.32
CA VAL A 71 -17.68 -7.46 -22.10
C VAL A 71 -18.19 -8.79 -22.68
N VAL A 72 -19.09 -9.48 -21.99
CA VAL A 72 -19.69 -10.75 -22.42
C VAL A 72 -20.97 -10.50 -23.20
N ARG A 73 -21.84 -9.67 -22.64
CA ARG A 73 -23.10 -9.27 -23.26
C ARG A 73 -23.48 -7.88 -22.82
N TYR A 74 -23.90 -7.05 -23.73
CA TYR A 74 -24.35 -5.69 -23.46
C TYR A 74 -25.80 -5.48 -23.85
N TYR A 75 -26.47 -4.61 -23.08
CA TYR A 75 -27.89 -4.33 -23.30
C TYR A 75 -28.05 -3.16 -24.26
N ASN A 76 -28.80 -3.41 -25.33
CA ASN A 76 -29.01 -2.51 -26.43
C ASN A 76 -30.45 -1.97 -26.37
N ILE A 77 -30.58 -0.65 -26.18
CA ILE A 77 -31.87 0.03 -26.15
C ILE A 77 -31.96 0.94 -27.37
N PRO A 78 -33.01 0.83 -28.22
CA PRO A 78 -33.23 1.78 -29.29
C PRO A 78 -33.17 3.23 -28.78
N ALA A 79 -32.58 4.14 -29.56
CA ALA A 79 -32.33 5.51 -29.07
C ALA A 79 -33.63 6.25 -28.69
N ASP A 80 -34.72 5.94 -29.31
CA ASP A 80 -36.08 6.45 -29.02
C ASP A 80 -36.93 5.50 -28.13
N GLY A 81 -36.36 4.31 -27.79
CA GLY A 81 -37.03 3.27 -27.01
C GLY A 81 -36.92 3.45 -25.49
N GLU A 82 -37.71 2.65 -24.78
CA GLU A 82 -37.65 2.50 -23.31
C GLU A 82 -36.79 1.31 -22.94
N PRO A 83 -36.23 1.26 -21.70
CA PRO A 83 -35.37 0.16 -21.24
C PRO A 83 -35.99 -1.23 -21.43
N LYS A 84 -37.28 -1.39 -21.18
CA LYS A 84 -38.01 -2.66 -21.35
C LYS A 84 -38.01 -3.20 -22.78
N ASN A 85 -37.74 -2.34 -23.78
CA ASN A 85 -37.74 -2.69 -25.20
C ASN A 85 -36.33 -3.07 -25.68
N GLY A 86 -35.37 -3.06 -24.82
CA GLY A 86 -33.98 -3.44 -25.12
C GLY A 86 -33.81 -4.96 -25.21
N PHE A 87 -32.65 -5.36 -25.70
CA PHE A 87 -32.24 -6.75 -25.82
C PHE A 87 -30.73 -6.90 -25.69
N TYR A 88 -30.28 -8.09 -25.31
CA TYR A 88 -28.84 -8.36 -25.15
C TYR A 88 -28.21 -8.72 -26.52
N LEU A 89 -27.00 -8.20 -26.73
CA LEU A 89 -26.06 -8.57 -27.77
C LEU A 89 -24.79 -9.15 -27.17
N GLU A 90 -24.08 -10.00 -27.94
CA GLU A 90 -22.79 -10.54 -27.53
C GLU A 90 -21.72 -9.46 -27.55
N GLY A 91 -20.91 -9.42 -26.49
CA GLY A 91 -19.77 -8.55 -26.39
C GLY A 91 -18.47 -9.18 -26.93
N PRO A 92 -17.35 -8.44 -26.94
CA PRO A 92 -16.08 -8.90 -27.51
C PRO A 92 -15.40 -10.03 -26.69
N GLY A 93 -15.88 -10.31 -25.49
CA GLY A 93 -15.45 -11.41 -24.66
C GLY A 93 -13.95 -11.41 -24.37
N LYS A 94 -13.36 -12.61 -24.46
CA LYS A 94 -11.93 -12.82 -24.18
C LYS A 94 -11.01 -11.96 -25.04
N LYS A 95 -11.39 -11.62 -26.27
CA LYS A 95 -10.55 -10.82 -27.17
C LYS A 95 -10.24 -9.43 -26.60
N LEU A 96 -11.23 -8.80 -25.97
CA LEU A 96 -11.03 -7.52 -25.29
C LEU A 96 -10.18 -7.69 -24.03
N VAL A 97 -10.39 -8.76 -23.24
CA VAL A 97 -9.56 -9.06 -22.05
C VAL A 97 -8.10 -9.22 -22.45
N ASP A 98 -7.80 -9.97 -23.51
CA ASP A 98 -6.43 -10.15 -24.02
C ASP A 98 -5.82 -8.81 -24.49
N ALA A 99 -6.61 -7.93 -25.09
CA ALA A 99 -6.19 -6.60 -25.50
C ALA A 99 -5.85 -5.72 -24.27
N ILE A 100 -6.68 -5.77 -23.22
CA ILE A 100 -6.44 -5.07 -21.93
C ILE A 100 -5.16 -5.58 -21.29
N ASP A 101 -4.98 -6.91 -21.17
CA ASP A 101 -3.79 -7.52 -20.58
C ASP A 101 -2.51 -7.13 -21.33
N SER A 102 -2.57 -7.04 -22.66
CA SER A 102 -1.42 -6.59 -23.47
C SER A 102 -1.03 -5.13 -23.26
N ALA A 103 -1.91 -4.34 -22.62
CA ALA A 103 -1.75 -2.89 -22.51
C ALA A 103 -1.57 -2.37 -21.09
N ARG A 104 -1.98 -3.14 -20.06
CA ARG A 104 -2.01 -2.70 -18.65
C ARG A 104 -0.64 -2.69 -17.96
N GLY A 105 0.39 -3.32 -18.52
CA GLY A 105 1.68 -3.45 -17.85
C GLY A 105 1.53 -4.13 -16.48
N ASN A 106 2.06 -3.50 -15.44
CA ASN A 106 1.99 -4.00 -14.06
C ASN A 106 0.67 -3.61 -13.33
N ALA A 107 -0.17 -2.74 -13.92
CA ALA A 107 -1.42 -2.33 -13.29
C ALA A 107 -2.36 -3.53 -13.11
N LYS A 108 -3.01 -3.60 -11.95
CA LYS A 108 -4.05 -4.60 -11.66
C LYS A 108 -5.39 -4.14 -12.25
N VAL A 109 -6.24 -5.09 -12.59
CA VAL A 109 -7.59 -4.79 -13.11
C VAL A 109 -8.63 -5.44 -12.20
N ILE A 110 -9.65 -4.67 -11.81
CA ILE A 110 -10.84 -5.13 -11.09
C ILE A 110 -11.99 -5.19 -12.09
N ALA A 111 -12.72 -6.29 -12.12
CA ALA A 111 -13.94 -6.44 -12.92
C ALA A 111 -15.16 -6.08 -12.04
N GLU A 112 -15.91 -5.06 -12.43
CA GLU A 112 -17.21 -4.82 -11.82
C GLU A 112 -18.23 -5.78 -12.47
N ASP A 113 -18.56 -6.86 -11.77
CA ASP A 113 -19.41 -7.97 -12.19
C ASP A 113 -20.76 -7.99 -11.45
N LEU A 114 -21.23 -6.81 -11.02
CA LEU A 114 -22.50 -6.65 -10.31
C LEU A 114 -23.70 -6.65 -11.29
N GLY A 115 -24.85 -7.08 -10.82
CA GLY A 115 -26.10 -7.11 -11.59
C GLY A 115 -26.55 -8.52 -11.95
N VAL A 116 -27.28 -8.66 -13.08
CA VAL A 116 -27.79 -9.97 -13.54
C VAL A 116 -26.66 -10.80 -14.16
N VAL A 117 -25.96 -11.54 -13.32
CA VAL A 117 -24.81 -12.34 -13.72
C VAL A 117 -25.25 -13.64 -14.37
N VAL A 118 -24.69 -13.93 -15.56
CA VAL A 118 -24.87 -15.22 -16.25
C VAL A 118 -23.58 -16.05 -16.15
N PRO A 119 -23.68 -17.39 -16.30
CA PRO A 119 -22.51 -18.27 -16.13
C PRO A 119 -21.32 -17.91 -17.03
N GLU A 120 -21.56 -17.32 -18.21
CA GLU A 120 -20.54 -16.86 -19.14
C GLU A 120 -19.71 -15.71 -18.57
N VAL A 121 -20.32 -14.79 -17.83
CA VAL A 121 -19.64 -13.68 -17.12
C VAL A 121 -18.74 -14.24 -16.05
N GLN A 122 -19.26 -15.11 -15.18
CA GLN A 122 -18.47 -15.75 -14.12
C GLN A 122 -17.27 -16.52 -14.70
N LYS A 123 -17.47 -17.25 -15.79
CA LYS A 123 -16.39 -17.96 -16.50
C LYS A 123 -15.33 -16.99 -17.06
N LEU A 124 -15.75 -15.85 -17.62
CA LEU A 124 -14.79 -14.87 -18.16
C LEU A 124 -14.01 -14.19 -17.04
N VAL A 125 -14.67 -13.73 -15.97
CA VAL A 125 -14.01 -13.14 -14.78
C VAL A 125 -13.01 -14.13 -14.19
N LYS A 126 -13.39 -15.38 -13.96
CA LYS A 126 -12.49 -16.42 -13.46
C LYS A 126 -11.29 -16.68 -14.39
N LYS A 127 -11.51 -16.71 -15.71
CA LYS A 127 -10.45 -16.93 -16.70
C LYS A 127 -9.51 -15.74 -16.86
N SER A 128 -9.99 -14.51 -16.67
CA SER A 128 -9.16 -13.31 -16.71
C SER A 128 -8.22 -13.21 -15.51
N GLY A 129 -8.56 -13.86 -14.40
CA GLY A 129 -7.87 -13.68 -13.11
C GLY A 129 -8.15 -12.33 -12.44
N TYR A 130 -9.02 -11.51 -13.01
CA TYR A 130 -9.42 -10.24 -12.39
C TYR A 130 -10.29 -10.52 -11.18
N PRO A 131 -10.05 -9.84 -10.02
CA PRO A 131 -11.00 -9.89 -8.93
C PRO A 131 -12.34 -9.28 -9.34
N GLY A 132 -13.42 -9.99 -9.04
CA GLY A 132 -14.77 -9.45 -9.07
C GLY A 132 -15.09 -8.64 -7.82
N MET A 133 -16.31 -8.16 -7.71
CA MET A 133 -16.76 -7.32 -6.60
C MET A 133 -17.89 -8.00 -5.79
N LYS A 134 -17.87 -7.79 -4.47
CA LYS A 134 -18.96 -8.18 -3.57
C LYS A 134 -19.39 -7.02 -2.70
N ILE A 135 -20.70 -6.88 -2.53
CA ILE A 135 -21.34 -5.77 -1.81
C ILE A 135 -22.11 -6.34 -0.63
N LEU A 136 -21.71 -6.02 0.58
CA LEU A 136 -22.34 -6.53 1.80
C LEU A 136 -23.83 -6.19 1.90
N GLN A 137 -24.22 -5.00 1.48
CA GLN A 137 -25.63 -4.59 1.48
C GLN A 137 -26.55 -5.54 0.68
N PHE A 138 -26.00 -6.28 -0.29
CA PHE A 138 -26.79 -7.27 -1.07
C PHE A 138 -26.79 -8.66 -0.43
N GLY A 139 -26.00 -8.89 0.61
CA GLY A 139 -25.80 -10.21 1.22
C GLY A 139 -26.76 -10.59 2.33
N PHE A 140 -27.74 -9.73 2.68
CA PHE A 140 -28.63 -9.93 3.82
C PHE A 140 -30.09 -10.16 3.42
N ASP A 141 -30.30 -10.92 2.35
CA ASP A 141 -31.64 -11.30 1.84
C ASP A 141 -32.20 -12.59 2.45
N GLY A 142 -31.47 -13.24 3.35
CA GLY A 142 -31.85 -14.50 3.96
C GLY A 142 -31.50 -15.74 3.14
N ASN A 143 -30.96 -15.60 1.95
CA ASN A 143 -30.50 -16.71 1.12
C ASN A 143 -29.06 -17.11 1.51
N ALA A 144 -28.87 -18.32 2.00
CA ALA A 144 -27.55 -18.83 2.39
C ALA A 144 -26.57 -19.00 1.22
N GLU A 145 -27.06 -19.12 -0.02
CA GLU A 145 -26.24 -19.24 -1.23
C GLU A 145 -25.94 -17.89 -1.90
N ASN A 146 -26.39 -16.79 -1.29
CA ASN A 146 -26.14 -15.45 -1.84
C ASN A 146 -24.62 -15.20 -1.89
N GLU A 147 -24.12 -14.93 -3.10
CA GLU A 147 -22.68 -14.70 -3.35
C GLU A 147 -22.11 -13.43 -2.66
N HIS A 148 -22.98 -12.50 -2.25
CA HIS A 148 -22.59 -11.31 -1.50
C HIS A 148 -22.58 -11.53 0.01
N ALA A 149 -23.09 -12.67 0.49
CA ALA A 149 -23.04 -13.00 1.90
C ALA A 149 -21.58 -13.30 2.33
N PRO A 150 -21.11 -12.76 3.46
CA PRO A 150 -19.71 -12.85 3.89
C PRO A 150 -19.12 -14.26 3.92
N HIS A 151 -19.94 -15.27 4.27
CA HIS A 151 -19.50 -16.67 4.34
C HIS A 151 -19.27 -17.33 2.96
N ASN A 152 -19.74 -16.71 1.88
CA ASN A 152 -19.53 -17.14 0.48
C ASN A 152 -18.44 -16.36 -0.24
N HIS A 153 -17.76 -15.43 0.44
CA HIS A 153 -16.68 -14.70 -0.19
C HIS A 153 -15.48 -15.60 -0.47
N GLU A 154 -14.88 -15.44 -1.63
CA GLU A 154 -13.62 -16.09 -2.02
C GLU A 154 -12.46 -15.08 -1.97
N LYS A 155 -11.24 -15.60 -2.11
CA LYS A 155 -10.02 -14.80 -1.96
C LYS A 155 -9.86 -13.72 -3.02
N ASN A 156 -10.06 -14.08 -4.30
CA ASN A 156 -9.84 -13.15 -5.43
C ASN A 156 -11.04 -12.23 -5.66
N TYR A 157 -11.44 -11.47 -4.62
CA TYR A 157 -12.52 -10.47 -4.70
C TYR A 157 -12.10 -9.15 -4.04
N VAL A 158 -12.79 -8.08 -4.47
CA VAL A 158 -12.81 -6.79 -3.78
C VAL A 158 -14.18 -6.65 -3.12
N VAL A 159 -14.19 -6.49 -1.79
CA VAL A 159 -15.42 -6.42 -1.01
C VAL A 159 -15.67 -5.03 -0.47
N TYR A 160 -16.93 -4.62 -0.48
CA TYR A 160 -17.42 -3.32 -0.02
C TYR A 160 -18.58 -3.51 0.94
N ILE A 161 -18.84 -2.53 1.82
CA ILE A 161 -20.15 -2.41 2.45
C ILE A 161 -21.19 -2.00 1.42
N GLY A 162 -20.93 -0.89 0.74
CA GLY A 162 -21.65 -0.36 -0.41
C GLY A 162 -20.69 0.40 -1.31
N THR A 163 -21.06 0.61 -2.58
CA THR A 163 -20.33 1.47 -3.51
C THR A 163 -20.91 2.88 -3.51
N HIS A 164 -20.39 3.76 -4.38
CA HIS A 164 -20.95 5.09 -4.59
C HIS A 164 -22.42 5.12 -5.03
N ASP A 165 -22.92 4.02 -5.62
CA ASP A 165 -24.30 3.86 -6.08
C ASP A 165 -25.26 3.35 -5.01
N ASN A 166 -24.74 2.85 -3.89
CA ASN A 166 -25.51 2.33 -2.79
C ASN A 166 -25.84 3.44 -1.78
N ASP A 167 -26.78 3.16 -0.89
CA ASP A 167 -26.98 3.93 0.32
C ASP A 167 -25.73 3.95 1.17
N THR A 168 -25.51 5.00 1.97
CA THR A 168 -24.56 4.92 3.07
C THR A 168 -24.97 3.80 4.03
N LEU A 169 -24.03 3.26 4.79
CA LEU A 169 -24.34 2.19 5.75
C LEU A 169 -25.47 2.59 6.71
N LYS A 170 -25.45 3.83 7.23
CA LYS A 170 -26.50 4.34 8.09
C LYS A 170 -27.84 4.44 7.37
N GLY A 171 -27.84 4.99 6.15
CA GLY A 171 -29.05 5.08 5.33
C GLY A 171 -29.62 3.72 4.94
N TYR A 172 -28.76 2.75 4.67
CA TYR A 172 -29.17 1.36 4.40
C TYR A 172 -29.90 0.74 5.60
N ILE A 173 -29.36 0.92 6.80
CA ILE A 173 -29.98 0.41 8.04
C ILE A 173 -31.32 1.12 8.31
N GLU A 174 -31.39 2.44 8.16
CA GLU A 174 -32.60 3.24 8.35
C GLU A 174 -33.72 2.86 7.37
N ASN A 175 -33.36 2.45 6.15
CA ASN A 175 -34.32 2.06 5.11
C ASN A 175 -34.65 0.55 5.13
N ALA A 176 -33.95 -0.25 5.92
CA ALA A 176 -34.14 -1.69 5.97
C ALA A 176 -35.48 -2.10 6.59
N SER A 177 -36.09 -3.15 6.07
CA SER A 177 -37.28 -3.75 6.68
C SER A 177 -36.95 -4.35 8.05
N LYS A 178 -37.96 -4.49 8.90
CA LYS A 178 -37.78 -5.14 10.21
C LYS A 178 -37.28 -6.57 10.10
N ASP A 179 -37.69 -7.29 9.07
CA ASP A 179 -37.27 -8.66 8.84
C ASP A 179 -35.79 -8.70 8.45
N ASN A 180 -35.34 -7.78 7.58
CA ASN A 180 -33.94 -7.65 7.23
C ASN A 180 -33.07 -7.23 8.43
N LEU A 181 -33.52 -6.28 9.25
CA LEU A 181 -32.82 -5.88 10.47
C LEU A 181 -32.69 -7.05 11.45
N THR A 182 -33.77 -7.82 11.63
CA THR A 182 -33.74 -9.03 12.48
C THR A 182 -32.76 -10.08 11.94
N PHE A 183 -32.77 -10.28 10.63
CA PHE A 183 -31.81 -11.20 9.99
C PHE A 183 -30.37 -10.71 10.14
N MET A 184 -30.10 -9.41 9.86
CA MET A 184 -28.78 -8.83 10.03
C MET A 184 -28.26 -8.96 11.47
N MET A 185 -29.08 -8.63 12.48
CA MET A 185 -28.70 -8.76 13.88
C MET A 185 -28.32 -10.22 14.22
N LYS A 186 -29.12 -11.18 13.78
CA LYS A 186 -28.87 -12.59 14.01
C LYS A 186 -27.59 -13.07 13.30
N TYR A 187 -27.42 -12.69 12.03
CA TYR A 187 -26.26 -13.07 11.22
C TYR A 187 -24.96 -12.48 11.78
N LEU A 188 -24.99 -11.22 12.17
CA LEU A 188 -23.83 -10.46 12.64
C LEU A 188 -23.54 -10.68 14.13
N GLY A 189 -24.46 -11.30 14.89
CA GLY A 189 -24.34 -11.41 16.34
C GLY A 189 -24.46 -10.07 17.05
N ALA A 190 -25.27 -9.14 16.51
CA ALA A 190 -25.54 -7.84 17.10
C ALA A 190 -26.68 -7.94 18.13
N ALA A 191 -26.50 -7.31 19.30
CA ALA A 191 -27.52 -7.33 20.35
C ALA A 191 -28.66 -6.32 20.08
N ASN A 192 -28.40 -5.29 19.27
CA ASN A 192 -29.34 -4.24 18.88
C ASN A 192 -28.92 -3.62 17.55
N GLU A 193 -29.80 -2.79 16.97
CA GLU A 193 -29.56 -2.15 15.66
C GLU A 193 -28.35 -1.19 15.68
N GLN A 194 -28.05 -0.57 16.82
CA GLN A 194 -26.93 0.37 16.96
C GLN A 194 -25.57 -0.31 16.81
N GLU A 195 -25.50 -1.62 17.03
CA GLU A 195 -24.28 -2.41 16.86
C GLU A 195 -24.06 -2.86 15.40
N ILE A 196 -25.10 -2.82 14.55
CA ILE A 196 -25.01 -3.31 13.16
C ILE A 196 -23.86 -2.66 12.37
N PRO A 197 -23.66 -1.32 12.40
CA PRO A 197 -22.59 -0.68 11.63
C PRO A 197 -21.20 -1.23 11.99
N GLU A 198 -20.92 -1.36 13.30
CA GLU A 198 -19.65 -1.88 13.79
C GLU A 198 -19.46 -3.35 13.39
N LYS A 199 -20.50 -4.16 13.54
CA LYS A 199 -20.47 -5.58 13.19
C LYS A 199 -20.30 -5.79 11.68
N MET A 200 -20.95 -4.99 10.85
CA MET A 200 -20.75 -5.02 9.39
C MET A 200 -19.32 -4.68 9.02
N MET A 201 -18.72 -3.69 9.65
CA MET A 201 -17.32 -3.33 9.44
C MET A 201 -16.39 -4.50 9.84
N GLN A 202 -16.63 -5.13 11.00
CA GLN A 202 -15.85 -6.28 11.46
C GLN A 202 -15.93 -7.45 10.47
N VAL A 203 -17.14 -7.80 10.04
CA VAL A 203 -17.37 -8.92 9.10
C VAL A 203 -16.74 -8.63 7.73
N LEU A 204 -16.81 -7.37 7.26
CA LEU A 204 -16.12 -6.95 6.03
C LEU A 204 -14.61 -7.20 6.13
N TYR A 205 -13.99 -6.77 7.24
CA TYR A 205 -12.55 -6.98 7.46
C TYR A 205 -12.19 -8.44 7.70
N MET A 206 -13.10 -9.24 8.24
CA MET A 206 -12.92 -10.68 8.46
C MET A 206 -13.07 -11.51 7.18
N SER A 207 -13.63 -10.94 6.10
CA SER A 207 -13.79 -11.62 4.81
C SER A 207 -12.47 -12.22 4.30
N PRO A 208 -12.47 -13.40 3.65
CA PRO A 208 -11.29 -13.97 3.02
C PRO A 208 -10.81 -13.21 1.77
N ALA A 209 -11.61 -12.27 1.25
CA ALA A 209 -11.27 -11.51 0.05
C ALA A 209 -9.97 -10.71 0.21
N ASP A 210 -9.17 -10.65 -0.85
CA ASP A 210 -7.84 -10.01 -0.82
C ASP A 210 -7.92 -8.49 -0.56
N THR A 211 -9.00 -7.84 -0.99
CA THR A 211 -9.14 -6.38 -0.88
C THR A 211 -10.46 -5.98 -0.22
N VAL A 212 -10.37 -5.07 0.74
CA VAL A 212 -11.52 -4.41 1.39
C VAL A 212 -11.49 -2.93 1.09
N ILE A 213 -12.60 -2.37 0.66
CA ILE A 213 -12.77 -0.93 0.45
C ILE A 213 -13.96 -0.45 1.28
N VAL A 214 -13.73 0.59 2.09
CA VAL A 214 -14.77 1.22 2.91
C VAL A 214 -14.98 2.66 2.48
N GLN A 215 -16.22 3.11 2.48
CA GLN A 215 -16.56 4.48 2.17
C GLN A 215 -16.29 5.38 3.39
N MET A 216 -15.81 6.59 3.13
CA MET A 216 -15.58 7.57 4.19
C MET A 216 -16.90 7.95 4.90
N GLN A 217 -18.00 7.98 4.18
CA GLN A 217 -19.32 8.25 4.73
C GLN A 217 -19.69 7.24 5.81
N ASP A 218 -19.39 5.97 5.61
CA ASP A 218 -19.69 4.89 6.56
C ASP A 218 -18.81 5.00 7.81
N LEU A 219 -17.53 5.35 7.65
CA LEU A 219 -16.63 5.62 8.77
C LEU A 219 -17.06 6.82 9.61
N LEU A 220 -17.64 7.84 8.97
CA LEU A 220 -18.14 9.05 9.60
C LEU A 220 -19.59 8.91 10.13
N GLY A 221 -20.23 7.74 9.92
CA GLY A 221 -21.62 7.51 10.32
C GLY A 221 -22.64 8.45 9.65
N LYS A 222 -22.35 8.88 8.40
CA LYS A 222 -23.23 9.77 7.63
C LYS A 222 -24.44 9.02 7.09
N ASP A 223 -25.57 9.71 7.05
CA ASP A 223 -26.79 9.24 6.39
C ASP A 223 -26.79 9.47 4.87
N ASN A 224 -27.92 9.21 4.23
CA ASN A 224 -28.06 9.30 2.76
C ASN A 224 -27.94 10.72 2.18
N GLU A 225 -27.90 11.78 3.00
CA GLU A 225 -27.53 13.11 2.51
C GLU A 225 -26.06 13.14 2.00
N ALA A 226 -25.23 12.26 2.53
CA ALA A 226 -23.85 12.09 2.10
C ALA A 226 -23.66 11.06 0.97
N ARG A 227 -24.71 10.42 0.48
CA ARG A 227 -24.64 9.46 -0.64
C ARG A 227 -24.02 10.11 -1.87
N MET A 228 -23.11 9.41 -2.54
CA MET A 228 -22.37 9.98 -3.69
C MET A 228 -23.20 10.02 -4.95
N ASN A 229 -23.88 8.93 -5.27
CA ASN A 229 -24.65 8.81 -6.49
C ASN A 229 -25.97 8.06 -6.26
N LEU A 230 -27.04 8.61 -6.79
CA LEU A 230 -28.33 7.94 -6.90
C LEU A 230 -28.56 7.63 -8.37
N PRO A 231 -28.48 6.36 -8.81
CA PRO A 231 -28.68 5.97 -10.19
C PRO A 231 -30.00 6.52 -10.77
N SER A 232 -30.00 6.82 -12.07
CA SER A 232 -31.15 7.40 -12.79
C SER A 232 -31.55 8.81 -12.37
N THR A 233 -30.72 9.53 -11.61
CA THR A 233 -30.97 10.93 -11.24
C THR A 233 -29.86 11.85 -11.74
N ILE A 234 -30.19 13.14 -11.87
CA ILE A 234 -29.22 14.19 -12.24
C ILE A 234 -29.32 15.37 -11.28
N GLY A 235 -28.23 16.11 -11.16
CA GLY A 235 -28.20 17.41 -10.48
C GLY A 235 -27.64 17.42 -9.06
N THR A 236 -27.79 16.35 -8.27
CA THR A 236 -27.34 16.28 -6.87
C THR A 236 -26.16 15.34 -6.64
N ASN A 237 -25.88 14.44 -7.57
CA ASN A 237 -24.83 13.41 -7.47
C ASN A 237 -23.42 13.99 -7.44
N TRP A 238 -22.49 13.31 -6.78
CA TRP A 238 -21.05 13.62 -6.72
C TRP A 238 -20.69 14.94 -6.03
N ARG A 239 -21.58 15.46 -5.15
CA ARG A 239 -21.41 16.76 -4.49
C ARG A 239 -20.85 16.66 -3.09
N TRP A 240 -21.10 15.57 -2.38
CA TRP A 240 -20.63 15.43 -1.00
C TRP A 240 -19.09 15.53 -0.95
N ARG A 241 -18.61 16.21 0.08
CA ARG A 241 -17.18 16.34 0.39
C ARG A 241 -17.01 16.26 1.90
N MET A 242 -16.02 15.49 2.32
CA MET A 242 -15.58 15.44 3.72
C MET A 242 -15.02 16.81 4.13
N LYS A 243 -15.34 17.29 5.31
CA LYS A 243 -14.75 18.51 5.89
C LYS A 243 -13.37 18.23 6.44
N LYS A 244 -12.52 19.28 6.57
CA LYS A 244 -11.10 19.19 6.91
C LYS A 244 -10.83 18.39 8.21
N ASP A 245 -11.67 18.55 9.23
CA ASP A 245 -11.43 17.99 10.57
C ASP A 245 -12.32 16.76 10.89
N GLU A 246 -13.01 16.19 9.90
CA GLU A 246 -13.88 15.04 10.11
C GLU A 246 -13.12 13.70 10.17
N PHE A 247 -11.94 13.60 9.54
CA PHE A 247 -11.08 12.42 9.65
C PHE A 247 -10.20 12.53 10.90
N THR A 248 -10.72 12.04 12.01
CA THR A 248 -10.07 12.15 13.32
C THR A 248 -9.05 11.03 13.58
N ASP A 249 -8.23 11.21 14.61
CA ASP A 249 -7.28 10.19 15.07
C ASP A 249 -7.98 8.91 15.51
N GLU A 250 -9.19 9.00 16.10
CA GLU A 250 -9.97 7.83 16.50
C GLU A 250 -10.38 6.97 15.30
N ILE A 251 -10.81 7.61 14.19
CA ILE A 251 -11.14 6.88 12.95
C ILE A 251 -9.90 6.21 12.37
N ARG A 252 -8.78 6.92 12.32
CA ARG A 252 -7.50 6.37 11.87
C ARG A 252 -7.08 5.16 12.71
N ASP A 253 -7.13 5.29 14.04
CA ASP A 253 -6.69 4.24 14.95
C ASP A 253 -7.63 3.03 14.92
N ARG A 254 -8.94 3.25 14.76
CA ARG A 254 -9.92 2.18 14.52
C ARG A 254 -9.63 1.41 13.23
N LEU A 255 -9.37 2.11 12.12
CA LEU A 255 -8.99 1.45 10.86
C LEU A 255 -7.69 0.66 10.98
N ARG A 256 -6.70 1.24 11.67
CA ARG A 256 -5.42 0.57 11.95
C ARG A 256 -5.64 -0.71 12.78
N GLU A 257 -6.49 -0.65 13.79
CA GLU A 257 -6.83 -1.80 14.61
C GLU A 257 -7.51 -2.91 13.81
N LEU A 258 -8.57 -2.58 13.06
CA LEU A 258 -9.27 -3.53 12.18
C LEU A 258 -8.30 -4.18 11.18
N THR A 259 -7.46 -3.37 10.55
CA THR A 259 -6.45 -3.83 9.60
C THR A 259 -5.47 -4.80 10.26
N ARG A 260 -5.04 -4.51 11.49
CA ARG A 260 -4.13 -5.36 12.26
C ARG A 260 -4.80 -6.65 12.73
N VAL A 261 -5.97 -6.55 13.35
CA VAL A 261 -6.68 -7.71 13.92
C VAL A 261 -7.02 -8.75 12.87
N TYR A 262 -7.44 -8.30 11.68
CA TYR A 262 -7.83 -9.19 10.59
C TYR A 262 -6.73 -9.43 9.54
N GLY A 263 -5.48 -9.04 9.86
CA GLY A 263 -4.31 -9.37 9.05
C GLY A 263 -4.30 -8.77 7.64
N ARG A 264 -4.91 -7.59 7.46
CA ARG A 264 -5.03 -6.92 6.16
C ARG A 264 -3.92 -5.91 5.87
N ASN A 265 -2.88 -5.88 6.68
CA ASN A 265 -1.69 -5.12 6.34
C ASN A 265 -1.00 -5.78 5.14
N ALA A 266 -0.76 -5.01 4.07
CA ALA A 266 0.06 -5.44 2.94
C ALA A 266 1.51 -5.73 3.38
N VAL A 267 1.94 -5.13 4.46
CA VAL A 267 3.14 -5.51 5.21
C VAL A 267 2.76 -6.75 6.02
N LYS A 268 3.41 -7.88 5.72
CA LYS A 268 3.23 -9.18 6.38
C LYS A 268 2.92 -8.99 7.86
N GLN A 269 1.85 -9.67 8.33
CA GLN A 269 1.52 -9.79 9.76
C GLN A 269 2.76 -10.18 10.56
N TYR A 270 3.34 -9.18 11.15
CA TYR A 270 4.10 -9.38 12.37
C TYR A 270 3.30 -8.64 13.47
N PHE A 271 2.90 -9.29 14.55
CA PHE A 271 3.27 -8.75 15.85
C PHE A 271 4.59 -8.11 15.60
N CYS A 272 4.64 -6.80 15.60
CA CYS A 272 5.73 -6.06 15.06
C CYS A 272 6.98 -6.91 15.17
N LYS A 273 7.51 -7.46 14.06
CA LYS A 273 8.74 -8.27 14.10
C LYS A 273 9.76 -7.46 14.87
N GLU A 274 9.67 -6.15 14.70
CA GLU A 274 10.46 -5.14 15.30
C GLU A 274 10.21 -5.02 16.82
N ASP A 275 8.95 -5.12 17.30
CA ASP A 275 8.60 -5.11 18.72
C ASP A 275 9.07 -6.38 19.41
N ILE A 276 8.80 -7.55 18.80
CA ILE A 276 9.30 -8.84 19.30
C ILE A 276 10.82 -8.84 19.29
N MET A 277 11.43 -8.44 18.18
CA MET A 277 12.87 -8.44 17.99
C MET A 277 13.56 -7.48 18.98
N LEU A 278 13.07 -6.24 19.10
CA LEU A 278 13.60 -5.29 20.06
C LEU A 278 13.42 -5.76 21.51
N THR A 279 12.24 -6.32 21.84
CA THR A 279 11.95 -6.91 23.16
C THR A 279 12.89 -8.07 23.46
N GLU A 280 13.10 -8.97 22.51
CA GLU A 280 14.01 -10.13 22.66
C GLU A 280 15.46 -9.68 22.81
N ILE A 281 15.92 -8.72 22.02
CA ILE A 281 17.28 -8.16 22.13
C ILE A 281 17.48 -7.50 23.50
N CYS A 282 16.56 -6.64 23.95
CA CYS A 282 16.62 -6.01 25.27
C CYS A 282 16.65 -7.06 26.39
N LYS A 283 15.81 -8.10 26.30
CA LYS A 283 15.78 -9.18 27.29
C LYS A 283 17.05 -10.02 27.26
N LYS A 284 17.54 -10.38 26.08
CA LYS A 284 18.75 -11.20 25.91
C LYS A 284 20.03 -10.46 26.36
N LYS A 285 20.17 -9.18 25.96
CA LYS A 285 21.40 -8.39 26.18
C LYS A 285 21.46 -7.78 27.58
N TYR A 286 20.29 -7.35 28.12
CA TYR A 286 20.24 -6.58 29.37
C TYR A 286 19.38 -7.21 30.47
N ASN A 287 18.60 -8.27 30.13
CA ASN A 287 17.59 -8.87 31.01
C ASN A 287 16.53 -7.86 31.51
N LYS A 288 16.13 -6.92 30.63
CA LYS A 288 15.20 -5.82 30.88
C LYS A 288 14.11 -5.80 29.82
N THR A 289 12.97 -5.18 30.16
CA THR A 289 11.96 -4.76 29.18
C THR A 289 12.41 -3.46 28.50
N ILE A 290 11.82 -3.11 27.33
CA ILE A 290 12.09 -1.83 26.63
C ILE A 290 11.89 -0.65 27.59
N LYS A 291 10.86 -0.67 28.44
CA LYS A 291 10.55 0.39 29.41
C LYS A 291 11.67 0.58 30.47
N GLU A 292 12.30 -0.51 30.89
CA GLU A 292 13.34 -0.51 31.93
C GLU A 292 14.73 -0.20 31.38
N CYS A 293 14.96 -0.36 30.09
CA CYS A 293 16.23 -0.02 29.44
C CYS A 293 16.50 1.49 29.49
N SER A 294 17.77 1.88 29.60
CA SER A 294 18.21 3.26 29.37
C SER A 294 18.13 3.59 27.85
N ASN A 295 18.19 4.87 27.49
CA ASN A 295 18.25 5.29 26.08
C ASN A 295 19.49 4.72 25.39
N GLU A 296 20.62 4.65 26.04
CA GLU A 296 21.85 4.06 25.53
C GLU A 296 21.71 2.54 25.31
N GLU A 297 21.09 1.80 26.24
CA GLU A 297 20.81 0.38 26.09
C GLU A 297 19.86 0.11 24.92
N ILE A 298 18.84 0.97 24.71
CA ILE A 298 17.93 0.87 23.57
C ILE A 298 18.65 1.20 22.28
N TYR A 299 19.52 2.21 22.26
CA TYR A 299 20.34 2.53 21.08
C TYR A 299 21.14 1.30 20.63
N PHE A 300 21.86 0.62 21.52
CA PHE A 300 22.61 -0.58 21.15
C PHE A 300 21.72 -1.76 20.75
N ALA A 301 20.52 -1.87 21.32
CA ALA A 301 19.55 -2.88 20.88
C ALA A 301 19.02 -2.59 19.45
N LEU A 302 18.73 -1.32 19.15
CA LEU A 302 18.33 -0.88 17.81
C LEU A 302 19.47 -1.02 16.80
N LEU A 303 20.69 -0.77 17.19
CA LEU A 303 21.88 -0.98 16.35
C LEU A 303 22.02 -2.46 15.96
N ASP A 304 21.93 -3.38 16.92
CA ASP A 304 22.00 -4.82 16.65
C ASP A 304 20.86 -5.26 15.73
N MET A 305 19.64 -4.80 16.02
CA MET A 305 18.45 -5.10 15.21
C MET A 305 18.59 -4.58 13.76
N THR A 306 19.08 -3.36 13.61
CA THR A 306 19.28 -2.74 12.30
C THR A 306 20.31 -3.49 11.46
N LYS A 307 21.40 -3.94 12.08
CA LYS A 307 22.42 -4.77 11.42
C LYS A 307 21.84 -6.10 10.95
N GLU A 308 21.09 -6.81 11.80
CA GLU A 308 20.45 -8.08 11.46
C GLU A 308 19.46 -7.93 10.30
N LEU A 309 18.65 -6.87 10.30
CA LEU A 309 17.72 -6.58 9.22
C LEU A 309 18.41 -6.17 7.92
N ALA A 310 19.60 -5.59 8.00
CA ALA A 310 20.40 -5.22 6.84
C ALA A 310 21.07 -6.43 6.18
N GLU A 311 21.49 -7.44 6.95
CA GLU A 311 22.14 -8.65 6.43
C GLU A 311 21.24 -9.42 5.44
N ASP A 312 19.93 -9.50 5.71
CA ASP A 312 18.95 -10.20 4.84
C ASP A 312 18.77 -9.56 3.45
N LYS A 313 19.29 -8.36 3.26
CA LYS A 313 19.05 -7.57 2.04
C LYS A 313 20.26 -7.41 1.12
N VAL A 314 21.39 -8.00 1.46
CA VAL A 314 22.62 -7.90 0.63
C VAL A 314 22.43 -8.57 -0.71
N THR A 315 22.48 -7.81 -1.78
CA THR A 315 22.53 -8.32 -3.16
C THR A 315 23.98 -8.34 -3.64
N GLU A 316 24.57 -9.52 -3.65
CA GLU A 316 25.77 -9.79 -4.47
C GLU A 316 25.28 -10.16 -5.88
N ASP A 317 24.92 -9.19 -6.69
CA ASP A 317 24.65 -9.46 -8.10
C ASP A 317 25.33 -8.41 -8.96
N GLY A 318 26.45 -8.75 -9.55
CA GLY A 318 27.05 -7.86 -10.50
C GLY A 318 28.40 -8.31 -11.03
N LYS A 319 28.49 -8.39 -12.34
CA LYS A 319 29.75 -8.60 -13.08
C LYS A 319 30.75 -7.44 -12.93
N LYS A 320 30.31 -6.29 -12.37
CA LYS A 320 31.12 -5.09 -12.11
C LYS A 320 30.73 -4.47 -10.79
N LYS A 321 31.69 -4.15 -9.96
CA LYS A 321 31.55 -3.44 -8.69
C LYS A 321 32.18 -2.05 -8.78
N VAL A 322 31.53 -1.04 -8.19
CA VAL A 322 32.05 0.31 -8.11
C VAL A 322 32.84 0.46 -6.82
N TYR A 323 34.04 1.01 -6.91
CA TYR A 323 34.84 1.36 -5.73
C TYR A 323 35.01 2.86 -5.69
N TYR A 324 34.51 3.50 -4.63
CA TYR A 324 34.70 4.93 -4.38
C TYR A 324 35.79 5.12 -3.35
N ILE A 325 36.93 5.63 -3.75
CA ILE A 325 38.10 5.77 -2.89
C ILE A 325 38.20 7.22 -2.42
N SER A 326 38.18 7.46 -1.12
CA SER A 326 38.31 8.78 -0.51
C SER A 326 39.08 8.68 0.82
N ALA A 327 39.82 9.72 1.16
CA ALA A 327 40.44 9.83 2.48
C ALA A 327 39.40 10.08 3.59
N GLU A 328 38.24 10.61 3.24
CA GLU A 328 37.20 11.02 4.18
C GLU A 328 35.81 10.59 3.69
N PHE A 329 34.96 10.16 4.65
CA PHE A 329 33.52 9.89 4.46
C PHE A 329 32.74 10.50 5.62
N LEU A 330 32.15 11.65 5.43
CA LEU A 330 31.30 12.30 6.44
C LEU A 330 29.86 11.73 6.34
N ILE A 331 29.68 10.53 6.86
CA ILE A 331 28.40 9.79 6.77
C ILE A 331 27.36 10.25 7.79
N GLY A 332 27.77 10.89 8.90
CA GLY A 332 26.87 11.31 9.96
C GLY A 332 26.39 10.13 10.84
N LYS A 333 25.41 10.40 11.69
CA LYS A 333 24.70 9.38 12.48
C LYS A 333 23.91 8.46 11.56
N LEU A 334 23.94 7.17 11.81
CA LEU A 334 23.43 6.15 10.92
C LEU A 334 22.09 5.57 11.36
N LEU A 335 21.74 5.62 12.64
CA LEU A 335 20.54 4.96 13.18
C LEU A 335 19.28 5.42 12.45
N SER A 336 18.95 6.71 12.49
CA SER A 336 17.76 7.26 11.84
C SER A 336 17.78 7.02 10.34
N ASN A 337 18.90 7.24 9.68
CA ASN A 337 19.06 7.02 8.25
C ASN A 337 18.74 5.58 7.86
N ASN A 338 19.30 4.61 8.58
CA ASN A 338 19.08 3.20 8.31
C ASN A 338 17.65 2.77 8.64
N LEU A 339 17.05 3.26 9.73
CA LEU A 339 15.65 2.96 10.07
C LEU A 339 14.67 3.52 9.03
N ILE A 340 14.90 4.73 8.52
CA ILE A 340 14.10 5.34 7.45
C ILE A 340 14.24 4.53 6.16
N ASN A 341 15.45 4.18 5.76
CA ASN A 341 15.72 3.43 4.54
C ASN A 341 15.22 1.97 4.62
N LEU A 342 15.15 1.39 5.81
CA LEU A 342 14.51 0.09 6.06
C LEU A 342 12.98 0.19 6.12
N GLY A 343 12.41 1.40 6.17
CA GLY A 343 10.97 1.63 6.23
C GLY A 343 10.33 1.34 7.59
N ILE A 344 11.12 1.30 8.68
CA ILE A 344 10.67 0.91 10.03
C ILE A 344 10.74 2.03 11.06
N TYR A 345 11.15 3.24 10.66
CA TYR A 345 11.36 4.39 11.56
C TYR A 345 10.09 4.76 12.34
N GLU A 346 8.97 4.96 11.64
CA GLU A 346 7.70 5.36 12.27
C GLU A 346 7.16 4.27 13.20
N GLU A 347 7.29 3.01 12.80
CA GLU A 347 6.83 1.88 13.58
C GLU A 347 7.62 1.75 14.89
N LEU A 348 8.94 1.84 14.83
CA LEU A 348 9.78 1.84 16.02
C LEU A 348 9.54 3.06 16.92
N SER A 349 9.31 4.23 16.32
CA SER A 349 8.93 5.43 17.09
C SER A 349 7.65 5.19 17.90
N ASP A 350 6.64 4.53 17.31
CA ASP A 350 5.37 4.20 17.98
C ASP A 350 5.57 3.12 19.07
N ILE A 351 6.41 2.11 18.84
CA ILE A 351 6.75 1.09 19.85
C ILE A 351 7.41 1.75 21.06
N LEU A 352 8.39 2.60 20.81
CA LEU A 352 9.12 3.29 21.85
C LEU A 352 8.22 4.23 22.66
N LYS A 353 7.33 5.00 22.00
CA LYS A 353 6.32 5.85 22.65
C LYS A 353 5.41 5.06 23.57
N LYS A 354 4.91 3.89 23.14
CA LYS A 354 4.09 2.98 23.96
C LYS A 354 4.83 2.52 25.23
N ASN A 355 6.15 2.41 25.16
CA ASN A 355 7.01 2.05 26.28
C ASN A 355 7.53 3.28 27.07
N GLY A 356 7.02 4.48 26.81
CA GLY A 356 7.41 5.72 27.48
C GLY A 356 8.79 6.23 27.10
N LYS A 357 9.26 5.89 25.89
CA LYS A 357 10.55 6.30 25.31
C LYS A 357 10.33 7.20 24.09
N ASN A 358 11.35 8.01 23.77
CA ASN A 358 11.35 8.86 22.59
C ASN A 358 12.54 8.50 21.72
N LEU A 359 12.31 8.18 20.44
CA LEU A 359 13.37 7.79 19.52
C LEU A 359 14.41 8.90 19.34
N ALA A 360 14.01 10.18 19.26
CA ALA A 360 14.94 11.30 19.13
C ALA A 360 15.92 11.40 20.33
N ASP A 361 15.46 11.10 21.54
CA ASP A 361 16.32 11.09 22.73
C ASP A 361 17.30 9.89 22.76
N ILE A 362 16.91 8.80 22.08
CA ILE A 362 17.75 7.60 21.91
C ILE A 362 18.83 7.86 20.85
N GLU A 363 18.50 8.55 19.77
CA GLU A 363 19.44 8.97 18.72
C GLU A 363 20.55 9.87 19.23
N GLU A 364 20.31 10.62 20.32
CA GLU A 364 21.35 11.42 20.96
C GLU A 364 22.47 10.56 21.62
N ALA A 365 22.15 9.31 21.96
CA ALA A 365 23.14 8.38 22.51
C ALA A 365 24.11 7.82 21.43
N GLU A 366 23.80 8.02 20.15
CA GLU A 366 24.65 7.54 19.05
C GLU A 366 25.95 8.34 18.94
N PRO A 367 27.12 7.69 19.03
CA PRO A 367 28.40 8.33 18.70
C PRO A 367 28.47 8.58 17.19
N GLU A 368 28.65 9.80 16.76
CA GLU A 368 28.80 10.11 15.33
C GLU A 368 30.11 9.52 14.80
N PRO A 369 30.06 8.72 13.70
CA PRO A 369 31.25 8.20 13.06
C PRO A 369 32.17 9.31 12.56
N SER A 370 33.38 9.35 13.11
CA SER A 370 34.35 10.42 12.85
C SER A 370 35.28 10.07 11.68
N LEU A 371 34.71 9.84 10.52
CA LEU A 371 35.39 9.40 9.28
C LEU A 371 35.62 10.52 8.28
N GLY A 372 35.19 11.74 8.55
CA GLY A 372 35.36 12.89 7.69
C GLY A 372 34.89 14.18 8.36
N ASN A 373 35.25 15.34 7.82
CA ASN A 373 34.99 16.63 8.48
C ASN A 373 34.60 17.77 7.52
N GLY A 374 34.56 17.57 6.24
CA GLY A 374 34.35 18.66 5.29
C GLY A 374 33.58 18.29 4.04
N GLY A 375 33.59 19.22 3.08
CA GLY A 375 32.87 19.07 1.82
C GLY A 375 33.30 17.86 1.00
N LEU A 376 34.57 17.49 1.03
CA LEU A 376 35.10 16.29 0.35
C LEU A 376 34.49 15.01 0.96
N GLY A 377 34.51 14.90 2.29
CA GLY A 377 33.94 13.77 3.00
C GLY A 377 32.41 13.68 2.83
N ARG A 378 31.73 14.83 2.84
CA ARG A 378 30.27 14.87 2.60
C ARG A 378 29.90 14.47 1.17
N LEU A 379 30.67 14.91 0.16
CA LEU A 379 30.46 14.50 -1.21
C LEU A 379 30.64 12.97 -1.38
N ALA A 380 31.67 12.41 -0.79
CA ALA A 380 31.89 10.96 -0.79
C ALA A 380 30.72 10.20 -0.15
N ALA A 381 30.21 10.66 1.00
CA ALA A 381 29.05 10.08 1.66
C ALA A 381 27.78 10.14 0.77
N CYS A 382 27.53 11.26 0.09
CA CYS A 382 26.39 11.40 -0.82
C CYS A 382 26.50 10.45 -2.03
N PHE A 383 27.69 10.20 -2.54
CA PHE A 383 27.88 9.23 -3.61
C PHE A 383 27.64 7.78 -3.15
N LEU A 384 28.05 7.41 -1.94
CA LEU A 384 27.75 6.10 -1.37
C LEU A 384 26.24 5.89 -1.19
N ASP A 385 25.55 6.88 -0.66
CA ASP A 385 24.10 6.85 -0.50
C ASP A 385 23.39 6.71 -1.87
N SER A 386 23.87 7.45 -2.89
CA SER A 386 23.35 7.33 -4.25
C SER A 386 23.61 5.95 -4.87
N ILE A 387 24.81 5.37 -4.69
CA ILE A 387 25.17 4.02 -5.16
C ILE A 387 24.20 3.01 -4.51
N ALA A 388 24.00 3.11 -3.20
CA ALA A 388 23.10 2.25 -2.43
C ALA A 388 21.65 2.39 -2.93
N THR A 389 21.14 3.61 -3.04
CA THR A 389 19.76 3.91 -3.50
C THR A 389 19.48 3.41 -4.92
N LEU A 390 20.48 3.47 -5.80
CA LEU A 390 20.36 2.95 -7.17
C LEU A 390 20.51 1.42 -7.25
N GLY A 391 20.75 0.71 -6.14
CA GLY A 391 20.96 -0.73 -6.12
C GLY A 391 22.21 -1.18 -6.88
N LEU A 392 23.21 -0.30 -6.99
CA LEU A 392 24.48 -0.62 -7.65
C LEU A 392 25.43 -1.28 -6.66
N PRO A 393 26.10 -2.38 -7.01
CA PRO A 393 27.12 -2.99 -6.16
C PRO A 393 28.33 -2.05 -6.05
N GLY A 394 28.59 -1.55 -4.85
CA GLY A 394 29.66 -0.58 -4.63
C GLY A 394 30.16 -0.48 -3.21
N ASP A 395 31.46 -0.23 -3.05
CA ASP A 395 32.09 0.00 -1.75
C ASP A 395 32.78 1.37 -1.71
N GLY A 396 32.67 2.04 -0.55
CA GLY A 396 33.53 3.15 -0.19
C GLY A 396 34.79 2.64 0.51
N ILE A 397 35.95 3.04 0.01
CA ILE A 397 37.24 2.65 0.60
C ILE A 397 37.92 3.89 1.17
N GLY A 398 38.15 3.91 2.47
CA GLY A 398 38.77 5.03 3.15
C GLY A 398 39.61 4.64 4.36
N LEU A 399 39.97 5.65 5.14
CA LEU A 399 40.76 5.46 6.37
C LEU A 399 39.84 5.44 7.59
N ASN A 400 40.06 4.48 8.48
CA ASN A 400 39.38 4.41 9.76
C ASN A 400 40.19 5.21 10.80
N TYR A 401 39.78 6.44 11.06
CA TYR A 401 40.45 7.33 12.00
C TYR A 401 40.10 6.95 13.44
N HIS A 402 41.05 6.36 14.16
CA HIS A 402 40.82 5.81 15.51
C HIS A 402 40.28 6.84 16.52
N PHE A 403 40.81 8.05 16.54
CA PHE A 403 40.38 9.12 17.44
C PHE A 403 39.48 10.17 16.75
N GLY A 404 39.23 10.03 15.46
CA GLY A 404 38.42 10.95 14.67
C GLY A 404 38.82 12.42 14.80
N LEU A 405 37.81 13.30 14.83
CA LEU A 405 37.99 14.71 15.20
C LEU A 405 38.00 14.86 16.72
N PHE A 406 38.69 15.87 17.23
CA PHE A 406 38.75 16.13 18.65
C PHE A 406 37.37 16.50 19.19
N LYS A 407 37.05 15.97 20.40
CA LYS A 407 35.89 16.40 21.17
C LYS A 407 36.19 17.80 21.73
N GLN A 408 35.33 18.77 21.39
CA GLN A 408 35.48 20.14 21.93
C GLN A 408 34.89 20.19 23.33
N VAL A 409 35.66 20.68 24.27
CA VAL A 409 35.28 20.89 25.67
C VAL A 409 35.66 22.29 26.13
N PHE A 410 34.95 22.84 27.13
CA PHE A 410 35.28 24.11 27.72
C PHE A 410 35.90 23.88 29.11
N LYS A 411 37.12 24.36 29.31
CA LYS A 411 37.82 24.36 30.60
C LYS A 411 38.35 25.76 30.87
N ASP A 412 38.14 26.28 32.09
CA ASP A 412 38.58 27.61 32.49
C ASP A 412 38.17 28.72 31.52
N HIS A 413 36.94 28.68 31.03
CA HIS A 413 36.38 29.58 30.00
C HIS A 413 37.08 29.55 28.63
N LEU A 414 37.96 28.57 28.41
CA LEU A 414 38.67 28.36 27.14
C LEU A 414 38.19 27.10 26.46
N GLN A 415 38.11 27.17 25.14
CA GLN A 415 37.82 25.99 24.31
C GLN A 415 39.05 25.09 24.24
N ASN A 416 38.90 23.84 24.63
CA ASN A 416 39.95 22.83 24.62
C ASN A 416 39.50 21.65 23.76
N ALA A 417 40.46 20.89 23.22
CA ALA A 417 40.26 19.70 22.46
C ALA A 417 40.69 18.46 23.26
N GLU A 418 39.80 17.48 23.34
CA GLU A 418 40.06 16.18 23.93
C GLU A 418 39.98 15.07 22.88
N LYS A 419 40.48 13.86 23.20
CA LYS A 419 40.31 12.70 22.33
C LYS A 419 38.84 12.38 22.17
N ASN A 420 38.42 12.05 20.93
CA ASN A 420 37.08 11.58 20.64
C ASN A 420 37.13 10.07 20.40
N ASP A 421 36.85 9.31 21.45
CA ASP A 421 36.81 7.83 21.39
C ASP A 421 35.45 7.37 20.84
N TRP A 422 35.21 7.62 19.56
CA TRP A 422 33.92 7.28 18.89
C TRP A 422 33.78 5.79 18.58
N ILE A 423 34.89 5.05 18.46
CA ILE A 423 34.88 3.60 18.20
C ILE A 423 34.64 2.88 19.53
N GLN A 424 33.44 2.41 19.73
CA GLN A 424 33.03 1.62 20.89
C GLN A 424 33.04 0.11 20.55
N LYS A 425 32.95 -0.73 21.58
CA LYS A 425 32.94 -2.19 21.45
C LYS A 425 31.75 -2.65 20.55
N ASP A 426 30.59 -2.06 20.78
CA ASP A 426 29.40 -2.25 19.97
C ASP A 426 29.21 -0.97 19.14
N SER A 427 29.55 -0.99 17.87
CA SER A 427 29.47 0.15 16.95
C SER A 427 28.97 -0.29 15.57
N TRP A 428 28.73 0.64 14.67
CA TRP A 428 28.43 0.32 13.26
C TRP A 428 29.57 -0.41 12.54
N LEU A 429 30.79 -0.34 13.05
CA LEU A 429 31.95 -1.00 12.49
C LEU A 429 31.89 -2.52 12.69
N ASN A 430 31.98 -3.26 11.60
CA ASN A 430 32.10 -4.71 11.57
C ASN A 430 33.56 -5.09 11.29
N ASN A 431 34.21 -5.80 12.22
CA ASN A 431 35.58 -6.28 11.99
C ASN A 431 35.54 -7.49 11.06
N THR A 432 36.09 -7.35 9.86
CA THR A 432 36.12 -8.42 8.87
C THR A 432 37.12 -9.54 9.19
N GLY A 433 38.00 -9.34 10.16
CA GLY A 433 39.11 -10.25 10.43
C GLY A 433 40.27 -10.17 9.43
N THR A 434 40.12 -9.43 8.34
CA THR A 434 41.12 -9.30 7.28
C THR A 434 42.22 -8.31 7.70
N LYS A 435 43.45 -8.72 7.53
CA LYS A 435 44.64 -7.94 7.90
C LYS A 435 45.60 -7.83 6.73
N PHE A 436 46.17 -6.63 6.57
CA PHE A 436 47.21 -6.35 5.57
C PHE A 436 48.46 -5.82 6.27
N GLU A 437 49.65 -6.32 5.83
CA GLU A 437 50.91 -5.77 6.26
C GLU A 437 51.36 -4.68 5.28
N VAL A 438 51.53 -3.46 5.76
CA VAL A 438 51.94 -2.32 4.94
C VAL A 438 53.30 -1.85 5.41
N SER A 439 54.24 -1.73 4.46
CA SER A 439 55.63 -1.31 4.72
C SER A 439 55.79 0.19 4.49
N PHE A 440 56.32 0.90 5.48
CA PHE A 440 56.64 2.32 5.44
C PHE A 440 58.15 2.46 5.68
N GLY A 441 58.96 2.38 4.65
CA GLY A 441 60.40 2.40 4.80
C GLY A 441 60.91 1.25 5.67
N ASP A 442 61.39 1.59 6.85
CA ASP A 442 61.92 0.65 7.87
C ASP A 442 60.85 0.08 8.82
N ARG A 443 59.60 0.56 8.71
CA ARG A 443 58.51 0.14 9.57
C ARG A 443 57.49 -0.69 8.83
N LYS A 444 56.94 -1.70 9.49
CA LYS A 444 55.80 -2.47 9.05
C LYS A 444 54.64 -2.20 9.99
N VAL A 445 53.45 -1.96 9.40
CA VAL A 445 52.20 -1.70 10.12
C VAL A 445 51.17 -2.70 9.66
N THR A 446 50.43 -3.27 10.58
CA THR A 446 49.31 -4.14 10.25
C THR A 446 48.03 -3.28 10.16
N SER A 447 47.46 -3.21 8.96
CA SER A 447 46.13 -2.62 8.73
C SER A 447 45.04 -3.67 8.95
N VAL A 448 43.96 -3.31 9.61
CA VAL A 448 42.79 -4.16 9.85
C VAL A 448 41.62 -3.58 9.09
N LEU A 449 40.89 -4.42 8.34
CA LEU A 449 39.72 -4.02 7.57
C LEU A 449 38.47 -4.05 8.44
N TYR A 450 37.72 -2.97 8.39
CA TYR A 450 36.39 -2.83 9.00
C TYR A 450 35.40 -2.40 7.93
N ASP A 451 34.17 -2.91 8.02
CA ASP A 451 33.06 -2.53 7.14
C ASP A 451 31.98 -1.77 7.93
N ILE A 452 31.30 -0.87 7.26
CA ILE A 452 30.05 -0.24 7.72
C ILE A 452 29.01 -0.43 6.62
N ASP A 453 27.87 -1.02 6.95
CA ASP A 453 26.79 -1.21 6.01
C ASP A 453 26.00 0.10 5.80
N VAL A 454 25.76 0.48 4.55
CA VAL A 454 24.96 1.63 4.14
C VAL A 454 23.70 1.15 3.46
N VAL A 455 22.56 1.40 4.11
CA VAL A 455 21.23 1.02 3.60
C VAL A 455 20.74 2.07 2.60
N GLY A 456 20.36 1.64 1.40
CA GLY A 456 19.78 2.50 0.37
C GLY A 456 18.26 2.67 0.52
N TYR A 457 17.74 3.78 -0.03
CA TYR A 457 16.31 4.09 -0.05
C TYR A 457 15.60 3.26 -1.14
N GLU A 458 14.41 2.73 -0.83
CA GLU A 458 13.46 1.96 -1.68
C GLU A 458 13.87 0.58 -2.18
N ASN A 459 15.01 0.32 -2.75
CA ASN A 459 15.26 -0.98 -3.40
C ASN A 459 16.69 -1.52 -3.27
N GLY A 460 17.56 -0.78 -2.64
CA GLY A 460 18.98 -1.12 -2.63
C GLY A 460 19.54 -1.28 -1.24
N LEU A 461 20.28 -2.33 -1.10
CA LEU A 461 21.27 -2.45 -0.06
C LEU A 461 22.59 -2.58 -0.72
N ASN A 462 23.50 -1.69 -0.37
CA ASN A 462 24.91 -1.84 -0.71
C ASN A 462 25.72 -1.95 0.58
N LYS A 463 26.69 -2.82 0.54
CA LYS A 463 27.77 -2.91 1.51
C LYS A 463 28.81 -1.85 1.27
#